data_a9ce01cb28a2c75569e3742f959031fc
#
_entry.id   a9ce01cb28a2c75569e3742f959031fc
#
_cell.length_a   1.000
_cell.length_b   1.000
_cell.length_c   1.000
_cell.angle_alpha   90.00
_cell.angle_beta   90.00
_cell.angle_gamma   90.00
#
_symmetry.space_group_name_H-M   'P 1'
#
loop_
_entity.id
_entity.type
_entity.pdbx_description
1 polymer ?
#
loop_
_entity_poly.entity_id
_entity_poly.type
_entity_poly.pdbx_seq_one_letter_code
_entity_poly.pdbx_strand_id
1 'polypeptide(L)'
;MTGLFSRGLFSRSGWGRVMGPLIRWLVKHGVTANTVTVVGTLGAMAGALVFYSRGVFFVGTLVIWAFAMLDFVDGSVARAQGGSTVFGAVLDSTLDRVVDAAVFGALIWWFAGAGDSTPLLLACLLCLVLGSVVSYVKARAEGAGLRCDVGLIERPQRLTTALVGTGLDGLGVPYVQAIALWALVALSAYTAWQRLVEVHRQSRAVQQG
;
A
#
# COMPACT_ATOMS: atom_id res chain seq x y z
N MET A 1 -0.46 15.31 -20.35
CA MET A 1 0.97 15.01 -20.14
C MET A 1 1.12 14.01 -18.99
N THR A 2 0.72 12.75 -19.17
CA THR A 2 0.63 11.72 -18.12
C THR A 2 1.24 10.40 -18.61
N GLY A 3 2.41 10.43 -19.26
CA GLY A 3 2.96 9.25 -19.92
C GLY A 3 4.43 8.92 -19.63
N LEU A 4 5.13 9.67 -18.77
CA LEU A 4 6.58 9.49 -18.65
C LEU A 4 7.06 8.67 -17.43
N PHE A 5 6.24 8.48 -16.38
CA PHE A 5 6.68 7.77 -15.18
C PHE A 5 6.36 6.26 -15.15
N SER A 6 5.57 5.75 -16.10
CA SER A 6 5.12 4.34 -16.07
C SER A 6 5.97 3.35 -16.89
N ARG A 7 7.02 3.80 -17.59
CA ARG A 7 7.78 2.96 -18.55
C ARG A 7 9.24 2.63 -18.18
N GLY A 8 9.77 3.05 -17.02
CA GLY A 8 11.23 3.15 -16.86
C GLY A 8 11.94 2.15 -15.95
N LEU A 9 11.36 1.55 -14.92
CA LEU A 9 12.16 0.75 -13.97
C LEU A 9 11.71 -0.71 -13.76
N PHE A 10 10.47 -1.07 -14.12
CA PHE A 10 10.02 -2.46 -14.01
C PHE A 10 9.48 -2.94 -15.38
N SER A 11 10.39 -3.25 -16.31
CA SER A 11 10.02 -3.94 -17.53
C SER A 11 9.38 -5.29 -17.14
N ARG A 12 8.10 -5.46 -17.50
CA ARG A 12 7.32 -6.70 -17.30
C ARG A 12 8.05 -7.96 -17.82
N SER A 13 8.96 -7.82 -18.75
CA SER A 13 9.78 -8.89 -19.32
C SER A 13 10.94 -9.35 -18.43
N GLY A 14 11.54 -8.44 -17.64
CA GLY A 14 12.65 -8.78 -16.75
C GLY A 14 12.18 -9.49 -15.46
N TRP A 15 11.13 -8.95 -14.83
CA TRP A 15 10.54 -9.51 -13.62
C TRP A 15 9.97 -10.92 -13.83
N GLY A 16 9.27 -11.14 -14.97
CA GLY A 16 8.74 -12.45 -15.32
C GLY A 16 9.81 -13.52 -15.57
N ARG A 17 11.01 -13.11 -15.98
CA ARG A 17 12.14 -14.04 -16.21
C ARG A 17 12.76 -14.49 -14.89
N VAL A 18 12.89 -13.59 -13.92
CA VAL A 18 13.47 -13.87 -12.60
C VAL A 18 12.48 -14.64 -11.71
N MET A 19 11.21 -14.24 -11.69
CA MET A 19 10.18 -14.85 -10.85
C MET A 19 9.48 -16.05 -11.50
N GLY A 20 9.65 -16.25 -12.81
CA GLY A 20 9.03 -17.35 -13.55
C GLY A 20 9.24 -18.75 -12.97
N PRO A 21 10.46 -19.12 -12.54
CA PRO A 21 10.70 -20.42 -11.89
C PRO A 21 9.93 -20.56 -10.58
N LEU A 22 9.93 -19.52 -9.74
CA LEU A 22 9.19 -19.50 -8.47
C LEU A 22 7.67 -19.62 -8.69
N ILE A 23 7.13 -18.85 -9.62
CA ILE A 23 5.70 -18.90 -9.94
C ILE A 23 5.29 -20.30 -10.42
N ARG A 24 6.07 -20.91 -11.33
CA ARG A 24 5.82 -22.29 -11.79
C ARG A 24 5.91 -23.30 -10.66
N TRP A 25 6.86 -23.15 -9.75
CA TRP A 25 7.00 -24.02 -8.59
C TRP A 25 5.79 -23.90 -7.67
N LEU A 26 5.35 -22.68 -7.34
CA LEU A 26 4.17 -22.43 -6.51
C LEU A 26 2.93 -23.05 -7.12
N VAL A 27 2.67 -22.82 -8.41
CA VAL A 27 1.51 -23.36 -9.13
C VAL A 27 1.55 -24.91 -9.16
N LYS A 28 2.73 -25.48 -9.41
CA LYS A 28 2.91 -26.95 -9.42
C LYS A 28 2.60 -27.58 -8.07
N HIS A 29 2.87 -26.88 -6.96
CA HIS A 29 2.57 -27.38 -5.60
C HIS A 29 1.17 -26.99 -5.11
N GLY A 30 0.30 -26.49 -5.98
CA GLY A 30 -1.08 -26.13 -5.63
C GLY A 30 -1.22 -24.87 -4.75
N VAL A 31 -0.15 -24.05 -4.63
CA VAL A 31 -0.22 -22.80 -3.89
C VAL A 31 -1.09 -21.79 -4.64
N THR A 32 -2.14 -21.31 -3.99
CA THR A 32 -3.07 -20.33 -4.57
C THR A 32 -2.54 -18.89 -4.42
N ALA A 33 -2.99 -17.98 -5.29
CA ALA A 33 -2.72 -16.55 -5.17
C ALA A 33 -3.11 -16.04 -3.77
N ASN A 34 -4.30 -16.40 -3.28
CA ASN A 34 -4.78 -16.00 -1.95
C ASN A 34 -3.84 -16.45 -0.81
N THR A 35 -3.23 -17.62 -0.93
CA THR A 35 -2.26 -18.09 0.07
C THR A 35 -1.01 -17.20 0.07
N VAL A 36 -0.52 -16.79 -1.11
CA VAL A 36 0.62 -15.89 -1.23
C VAL A 36 0.30 -14.52 -0.62
N THR A 37 -0.86 -13.95 -0.93
CA THR A 37 -1.33 -12.67 -0.36
C THR A 37 -1.39 -12.75 1.17
N VAL A 38 -1.99 -13.80 1.76
CA VAL A 38 -2.10 -13.97 3.22
C VAL A 38 -0.71 -14.09 3.86
N VAL A 39 0.20 -14.88 3.29
CA VAL A 39 1.56 -15.04 3.82
C VAL A 39 2.33 -13.72 3.74
N GLY A 40 2.22 -12.99 2.62
CA GLY A 40 2.82 -11.66 2.45
C GLY A 40 2.32 -10.67 3.51
N THR A 41 1.01 -10.62 3.71
CA THR A 41 0.36 -9.79 4.74
C THR A 41 0.86 -10.13 6.14
N LEU A 42 0.83 -11.39 6.54
CA LEU A 42 1.25 -11.82 7.88
C LEU A 42 2.73 -11.51 8.14
N GLY A 43 3.58 -11.73 7.13
CA GLY A 43 5.00 -11.40 7.23
C GLY A 43 5.26 -9.89 7.33
N ALA A 44 4.57 -9.07 6.53
CA ALA A 44 4.68 -7.61 6.59
C ALA A 44 4.17 -7.06 7.94
N MET A 45 3.03 -7.59 8.44
CA MET A 45 2.50 -7.25 9.78
C MET A 45 3.51 -7.60 10.87
N ALA A 46 4.02 -8.84 10.88
CA ALA A 46 4.99 -9.27 11.87
C ALA A 46 6.25 -8.39 11.83
N GLY A 47 6.75 -8.08 10.62
CA GLY A 47 7.86 -7.15 10.42
C GLY A 47 7.59 -5.76 11.04
N ALA A 48 6.43 -5.18 10.78
CA ALA A 48 6.06 -3.88 11.34
C ALA A 48 5.97 -3.94 12.88
N LEU A 49 5.20 -4.89 13.41
CA LEU A 49 4.96 -5.02 14.85
C LEU A 49 6.22 -5.39 15.65
N VAL A 50 7.16 -6.14 15.06
CA VAL A 50 8.40 -6.53 15.73
C VAL A 50 9.46 -5.44 15.66
N PHE A 51 9.65 -4.82 14.50
CA PHE A 51 10.78 -3.90 14.27
C PHE A 51 10.40 -2.44 14.47
N TYR A 52 9.31 -1.95 13.88
CA TYR A 52 8.94 -0.54 13.96
C TYR A 52 8.50 -0.14 15.38
N SER A 53 7.82 -1.02 16.10
CA SER A 53 7.45 -0.77 17.50
C SER A 53 8.66 -0.64 18.44
N ARG A 54 9.85 -1.06 17.99
CA ARG A 54 11.12 -0.98 18.74
C ARG A 54 12.09 0.03 18.18
N GLY A 55 11.70 0.83 17.15
CA GLY A 55 12.57 1.78 16.49
C GLY A 55 13.65 1.18 15.58
N VAL A 56 13.58 -0.11 15.28
CA VAL A 56 14.52 -0.78 14.37
C VAL A 56 14.06 -0.58 12.93
N PHE A 57 14.08 0.67 12.48
CA PHE A 57 13.39 1.10 11.25
C PHE A 57 13.98 0.52 9.98
N PHE A 58 15.31 0.54 9.82
CA PHE A 58 15.93 0.05 8.58
C PHE A 58 15.68 -1.44 8.33
N VAL A 59 15.92 -2.27 9.35
CA VAL A 59 15.68 -3.73 9.24
C VAL A 59 14.19 -4.01 9.04
N GLY A 60 13.33 -3.31 9.80
CA GLY A 60 11.88 -3.42 9.65
C GLY A 60 11.42 -3.09 8.23
N THR A 61 11.95 -2.02 7.64
CA THR A 61 11.66 -1.63 6.26
C THR A 61 12.04 -2.74 5.28
N LEU A 62 13.23 -3.33 5.40
CA LEU A 62 13.66 -4.41 4.52
C LEU A 62 12.75 -5.64 4.64
N VAL A 63 12.38 -6.02 5.87
CA VAL A 63 11.49 -7.16 6.13
C VAL A 63 10.10 -6.89 5.55
N ILE A 64 9.49 -5.73 5.87
CA ILE A 64 8.17 -5.38 5.37
C ILE A 64 8.18 -5.34 3.83
N TRP A 65 9.20 -4.73 3.24
CA TRP A 65 9.32 -4.63 1.78
C TRP A 65 9.49 -5.99 1.10
N ALA A 66 10.29 -6.88 1.69
CA ALA A 66 10.45 -8.25 1.18
C ALA A 66 9.10 -9.00 1.12
N PHE A 67 8.26 -8.87 2.15
CA PHE A 67 6.93 -9.47 2.17
C PHE A 67 5.93 -8.74 1.28
N ALA A 68 5.99 -7.41 1.19
CA ALA A 68 5.15 -6.63 0.25
C ALA A 68 5.47 -6.95 -1.22
N MET A 69 6.70 -7.42 -1.53
CA MET A 69 7.01 -7.91 -2.88
C MET A 69 6.21 -9.18 -3.26
N LEU A 70 5.65 -9.91 -2.31
CA LEU A 70 4.78 -11.06 -2.58
C LEU A 70 3.48 -10.66 -3.26
N ASP A 71 3.00 -9.41 -3.09
CA ASP A 71 1.83 -8.87 -3.82
C ASP A 71 2.04 -8.87 -5.35
N PHE A 72 3.30 -8.77 -5.82
CA PHE A 72 3.60 -8.91 -7.25
C PHE A 72 3.61 -10.37 -7.70
N VAL A 73 3.91 -11.28 -6.78
CA VAL A 73 3.93 -12.73 -7.04
C VAL A 73 2.52 -13.28 -7.11
N ASP A 74 1.63 -12.91 -6.17
CA ASP A 74 0.25 -13.40 -6.11
C ASP A 74 -0.55 -13.03 -7.37
N GLY A 75 -0.44 -11.79 -7.85
CA GLY A 75 -1.03 -11.37 -9.12
C GLY A 75 -0.50 -12.17 -10.32
N SER A 76 0.75 -12.63 -10.26
CA SER A 76 1.34 -13.47 -11.31
C SER A 76 0.88 -14.93 -11.21
N VAL A 77 0.74 -15.45 -9.97
CA VAL A 77 0.14 -16.77 -9.70
C VAL A 77 -1.32 -16.77 -10.12
N ALA A 78 -2.10 -15.74 -9.79
CA ALA A 78 -3.50 -15.61 -10.21
C ALA A 78 -3.63 -15.68 -11.74
N ARG A 79 -2.83 -14.93 -12.48
CA ARG A 79 -2.83 -14.97 -13.97
C ARG A 79 -2.47 -16.36 -14.51
N ALA A 80 -1.55 -17.06 -13.88
CA ALA A 80 -1.17 -18.42 -14.28
C ALA A 80 -2.27 -19.47 -13.97
N GLN A 81 -3.15 -19.17 -13.00
CA GLN A 81 -4.28 -20.01 -12.59
C GLN A 81 -5.61 -19.66 -13.30
N GLY A 82 -5.60 -18.77 -14.30
CA GLY A 82 -6.80 -18.43 -15.09
C GLY A 82 -7.41 -17.07 -14.76
N GLY A 83 -6.77 -16.27 -13.90
CA GLY A 83 -7.18 -14.92 -13.54
C GLY A 83 -7.49 -14.73 -12.05
N SER A 84 -7.73 -13.48 -11.65
CA SER A 84 -8.15 -13.16 -10.28
C SER A 84 -9.62 -13.50 -10.06
N THR A 85 -9.96 -14.04 -8.91
CA THR A 85 -11.35 -14.24 -8.49
C THR A 85 -11.89 -12.96 -7.83
N VAL A 86 -13.23 -12.78 -7.82
CA VAL A 86 -13.88 -11.67 -7.10
C VAL A 86 -13.50 -11.69 -5.62
N PHE A 87 -13.53 -12.87 -5.01
CA PHE A 87 -13.10 -13.04 -3.61
C PHE A 87 -11.62 -12.64 -3.41
N GLY A 88 -10.72 -13.06 -4.33
CA GLY A 88 -9.31 -12.73 -4.25
C GLY A 88 -9.08 -11.21 -4.30
N ALA A 89 -9.80 -10.47 -5.15
CA ALA A 89 -9.68 -9.01 -5.23
C ALA A 89 -10.18 -8.31 -3.95
N VAL A 90 -11.27 -8.81 -3.34
CA VAL A 90 -11.76 -8.29 -2.05
C VAL A 90 -10.79 -8.63 -0.92
N LEU A 91 -10.27 -9.85 -0.89
CA LEU A 91 -9.29 -10.29 0.11
C LEU A 91 -8.03 -9.44 0.05
N ASP A 92 -7.44 -9.26 -1.13
CA ASP A 92 -6.25 -8.45 -1.37
C ASP A 92 -6.45 -7.01 -0.86
N SER A 93 -7.51 -6.34 -1.30
CA SER A 93 -7.79 -4.97 -0.85
C SER A 93 -8.10 -4.86 0.66
N THR A 94 -8.62 -5.90 1.29
CA THR A 94 -8.84 -5.95 2.74
C THR A 94 -7.52 -6.13 3.48
N LEU A 95 -6.70 -7.08 3.05
CA LEU A 95 -5.40 -7.36 3.66
C LEU A 95 -4.43 -6.19 3.51
N ASP A 96 -4.54 -5.45 2.42
CA ASP A 96 -3.87 -4.16 2.23
C ASP A 96 -4.14 -3.16 3.37
N ARG A 97 -5.38 -3.07 3.83
CA ARG A 97 -5.73 -2.19 4.98
C ARG A 97 -5.14 -2.70 6.28
N VAL A 98 -5.06 -4.02 6.42
CA VAL A 98 -4.44 -4.65 7.60
C VAL A 98 -2.94 -4.36 7.65
N VAL A 99 -2.23 -4.44 6.52
CA VAL A 99 -0.82 -4.05 6.42
C VAL A 99 -0.62 -2.57 6.75
N ASP A 100 -1.42 -1.68 6.13
CA ASP A 100 -1.36 -0.23 6.41
C ASP A 100 -1.57 0.03 7.92
N ALA A 101 -2.56 -0.64 8.54
CA ALA A 101 -2.83 -0.52 9.97
C ALA A 101 -1.67 -1.02 10.85
N ALA A 102 -1.03 -2.12 10.49
CA ALA A 102 0.11 -2.65 11.21
C ALA A 102 1.34 -1.72 11.11
N VAL A 103 1.65 -1.22 9.90
CA VAL A 103 2.79 -0.32 9.66
C VAL A 103 2.62 0.99 10.41
N PHE A 104 1.51 1.71 10.17
CA PHE A 104 1.28 2.98 10.83
C PHE A 104 0.98 2.81 12.33
N GLY A 105 0.29 1.75 12.74
CA GLY A 105 0.05 1.43 14.14
C GLY A 105 1.33 1.17 14.93
N ALA A 106 2.28 0.44 14.36
CA ALA A 106 3.58 0.22 14.99
C ALA A 106 4.40 1.53 15.11
N LEU A 107 4.34 2.41 14.12
CA LEU A 107 4.97 3.74 14.20
C LEU A 107 4.28 4.63 15.24
N ILE A 108 2.94 4.61 15.32
CA ILE A 108 2.18 5.33 16.36
C ILE A 108 2.61 4.84 17.74
N TRP A 109 2.69 3.53 17.93
CA TRP A 109 3.16 2.95 19.18
C TRP A 109 4.56 3.41 19.56
N TRP A 110 5.49 3.42 18.60
CA TRP A 110 6.85 3.90 18.82
C TRP A 110 6.88 5.38 19.24
N PHE A 111 6.18 6.25 18.48
CA PHE A 111 6.18 7.69 18.75
C PHE A 111 5.38 8.07 19.99
N ALA A 112 4.43 7.25 20.43
CA ALA A 112 3.75 7.42 21.72
C ALA A 112 4.62 7.02 22.91
N GLY A 113 5.65 6.20 22.69
CA GLY A 113 6.57 5.70 23.71
C GLY A 113 7.98 6.24 23.54
N ALA A 114 8.92 5.35 23.24
CA ALA A 114 10.36 5.66 23.20
C ALA A 114 10.77 6.70 22.14
N GLY A 115 10.00 6.88 21.07
CA GLY A 115 10.25 7.89 20.05
C GLY A 115 9.83 9.30 20.44
N ASP A 116 9.00 9.44 21.47
CA ASP A 116 8.54 10.68 22.09
C ASP A 116 8.28 11.84 21.12
N SER A 117 7.45 11.61 20.11
CA SER A 117 7.15 12.61 19.09
C SER A 117 5.66 12.70 18.76
N THR A 118 4.95 13.56 19.48
CA THR A 118 3.53 13.84 19.20
C THR A 118 3.27 14.28 17.75
N PRO A 119 4.09 15.14 17.10
CA PRO A 119 3.87 15.49 15.70
C PRO A 119 3.96 14.31 14.73
N LEU A 120 4.90 13.38 14.94
CA LEU A 120 5.03 12.20 14.07
C LEU A 120 3.96 11.15 14.37
N LEU A 121 3.56 10.99 15.62
CA LEU A 121 2.40 10.20 15.99
C LEU A 121 1.15 10.68 15.26
N LEU A 122 0.88 11.99 15.29
CA LEU A 122 -0.27 12.59 14.61
C LEU A 122 -0.18 12.40 13.08
N ALA A 123 1.01 12.59 12.49
CA ALA A 123 1.20 12.34 11.07
C ALA A 123 0.90 10.88 10.68
N CYS A 124 1.36 9.89 11.48
CA CYS A 124 1.06 8.48 11.25
C CYS A 124 -0.44 8.18 11.36
N LEU A 125 -1.12 8.74 12.37
CA LEU A 125 -2.56 8.59 12.54
C LEU A 125 -3.33 9.18 11.34
N LEU A 126 -2.95 10.38 10.90
CA LEU A 126 -3.56 11.01 9.72
C LEU A 126 -3.29 10.22 8.43
N CYS A 127 -2.07 9.69 8.25
CA CYS A 127 -1.76 8.81 7.12
C CYS A 127 -2.67 7.56 7.09
N LEU A 128 -2.88 6.93 8.24
CA LEU A 128 -3.75 5.76 8.37
C LEU A 128 -5.22 6.10 8.05
N VAL A 129 -5.74 7.17 8.64
CA VAL A 129 -7.13 7.61 8.45
C VAL A 129 -7.35 8.03 6.99
N LEU A 130 -6.54 8.95 6.47
CA LEU A 130 -6.68 9.45 5.11
C LEU A 130 -6.47 8.35 4.07
N GLY A 131 -5.51 7.45 4.30
CA GLY A 131 -5.29 6.29 3.43
C GLY A 131 -6.49 5.37 3.37
N SER A 132 -7.17 5.16 4.48
CA SER A 132 -8.42 4.40 4.57
C SER A 132 -9.56 5.12 3.85
N VAL A 133 -9.72 6.44 4.07
CA VAL A 133 -10.73 7.27 3.40
C VAL A 133 -10.56 7.26 1.88
N VAL A 134 -9.33 7.47 1.39
CA VAL A 134 -9.02 7.42 -0.06
C VAL A 134 -9.46 6.11 -0.68
N SER A 135 -9.18 4.98 -0.02
CA SER A 135 -9.55 3.66 -0.51
C SER A 135 -11.04 3.39 -0.40
N TYR A 136 -11.66 3.83 0.69
CA TYR A 136 -13.11 3.70 0.92
C TYR A 136 -13.93 4.46 -0.13
N VAL A 137 -13.55 5.72 -0.43
CA VAL A 137 -14.25 6.52 -1.45
C VAL A 137 -14.19 5.82 -2.80
N LYS A 138 -13.03 5.26 -3.20
CA LYS A 138 -12.91 4.50 -4.45
C LYS A 138 -13.83 3.28 -4.45
N ALA A 139 -13.74 2.44 -3.43
CA ALA A 139 -14.55 1.22 -3.33
C ALA A 139 -16.06 1.52 -3.32
N ARG A 140 -16.49 2.60 -2.63
CA ARG A 140 -17.90 3.01 -2.62
C ARG A 140 -18.37 3.57 -3.95
N ALA A 141 -17.54 4.36 -4.63
CA ALA A 141 -17.85 4.87 -5.96
C ALA A 141 -18.02 3.73 -6.97
N GLU A 142 -17.07 2.79 -7.01
CA GLU A 142 -17.13 1.61 -7.86
C GLU A 142 -18.36 0.72 -7.54
N GLY A 143 -18.65 0.53 -6.26
CA GLY A 143 -19.84 -0.18 -5.79
C GLY A 143 -21.18 0.53 -6.13
N ALA A 144 -21.14 1.82 -6.44
CA ALA A 144 -22.28 2.59 -6.95
C ALA A 144 -22.31 2.69 -8.49
N GLY A 145 -21.43 1.97 -9.19
CA GLY A 145 -21.33 1.97 -10.65
C GLY A 145 -20.61 3.20 -11.24
N LEU A 146 -19.95 4.02 -10.39
CA LEU A 146 -19.17 5.17 -10.80
C LEU A 146 -17.69 4.82 -10.99
N ARG A 147 -16.97 5.59 -11.81
CA ARG A 147 -15.51 5.42 -11.98
C ARG A 147 -14.77 6.38 -11.07
N CYS A 148 -13.73 5.89 -10.38
CA CYS A 148 -12.95 6.71 -9.45
C CYS A 148 -11.44 6.43 -9.60
N ASP A 149 -10.92 6.60 -10.83
CA ASP A 149 -9.51 6.37 -11.18
C ASP A 149 -8.65 7.65 -11.10
N VAL A 150 -9.12 8.63 -10.30
CA VAL A 150 -8.42 9.89 -10.05
C VAL A 150 -7.67 9.84 -8.71
N GLY A 151 -6.61 10.64 -8.62
CA GLY A 151 -5.82 10.81 -7.41
C GLY A 151 -4.33 10.95 -7.72
N LEU A 152 -3.63 11.76 -6.93
CA LEU A 152 -2.18 11.95 -7.08
C LEU A 152 -1.39 10.81 -6.49
N ILE A 153 -1.90 10.20 -5.40
CA ILE A 153 -1.20 9.13 -4.71
C ILE A 153 -2.12 7.93 -4.48
N GLU A 154 -1.67 6.78 -4.94
CA GLU A 154 -2.32 5.49 -4.70
C GLU A 154 -1.63 4.74 -3.57
N ARG A 155 -2.20 3.59 -3.15
CA ARG A 155 -1.66 2.79 -2.05
C ARG A 155 -0.20 2.36 -2.25
N PRO A 156 0.24 1.85 -3.42
CA PRO A 156 1.63 1.42 -3.60
C PRO A 156 2.62 2.57 -3.37
N GLN A 157 2.34 3.77 -3.92
CA GLN A 157 3.22 4.92 -3.72
C GLN A 157 3.22 5.37 -2.26
N ARG A 158 2.04 5.36 -1.60
CA ARG A 158 1.92 5.73 -0.19
C ARG A 158 2.73 4.82 0.71
N LEU A 159 2.56 3.50 0.57
CA LEU A 159 3.32 2.53 1.36
C LEU A 159 4.82 2.65 1.08
N THR A 160 5.23 2.70 -0.18
CA THR A 160 6.64 2.84 -0.56
C THR A 160 7.26 4.11 0.02
N THR A 161 6.58 5.26 -0.05
CA THR A 161 7.09 6.53 0.52
C THR A 161 7.24 6.43 2.03
N ALA A 162 6.25 5.85 2.74
CA ALA A 162 6.34 5.63 4.18
C ALA A 162 7.51 4.71 4.54
N LEU A 163 7.67 3.59 3.84
CA LEU A 163 8.76 2.63 4.06
C LEU A 163 10.14 3.26 3.78
N VAL A 164 10.29 3.95 2.65
CA VAL A 164 11.57 4.59 2.29
C VAL A 164 11.91 5.68 3.29
N GLY A 165 10.96 6.57 3.64
CA GLY A 165 11.19 7.61 4.64
C GLY A 165 11.59 7.05 6.00
N THR A 166 10.90 5.99 6.46
CA THR A 166 11.19 5.33 7.73
C THR A 166 12.52 4.56 7.68
N GLY A 167 12.82 3.87 6.58
CA GLY A 167 14.07 3.13 6.42
C GLY A 167 15.30 4.03 6.36
N LEU A 168 15.22 5.16 5.68
CA LEU A 168 16.30 6.16 5.61
C LEU A 168 16.53 6.85 6.96
N ASP A 169 15.46 7.13 7.71
CA ASP A 169 15.58 7.63 9.08
C ASP A 169 16.33 6.63 9.97
N GLY A 170 16.03 5.33 9.81
CA GLY A 170 16.76 4.24 10.48
C GLY A 170 18.24 4.11 10.10
N LEU A 171 18.68 4.75 9.01
CA LEU A 171 20.09 4.92 8.61
C LEU A 171 20.69 6.24 9.11
N GLY A 172 19.94 7.04 9.87
CA GLY A 172 20.40 8.30 10.44
C GLY A 172 20.24 9.50 9.51
N VAL A 173 19.44 9.42 8.43
CA VAL A 173 19.14 10.58 7.58
C VAL A 173 18.12 11.49 8.30
N PRO A 174 18.51 12.70 8.71
CA PRO A 174 17.66 13.54 9.56
C PRO A 174 16.41 14.02 8.81
N TYR A 175 15.30 14.14 9.53
CA TYR A 175 14.02 14.70 9.08
C TYR A 175 13.32 13.98 7.91
N VAL A 176 13.95 12.99 7.28
CA VAL A 176 13.39 12.34 6.08
C VAL A 176 12.06 11.65 6.36
N GLN A 177 11.91 11.00 7.53
CA GLN A 177 10.67 10.38 7.96
C GLN A 177 9.57 11.43 8.18
N ALA A 178 9.89 12.52 8.86
CA ALA A 178 8.96 13.61 9.09
C ALA A 178 8.45 14.21 7.78
N ILE A 179 9.36 14.51 6.86
CA ILE A 179 9.02 15.05 5.52
C ILE A 179 8.15 14.07 4.77
N ALA A 180 8.50 12.77 4.74
CA ALA A 180 7.73 11.74 4.05
C ALA A 180 6.31 11.62 4.61
N LEU A 181 6.16 11.54 5.94
CA LEU A 181 4.85 11.37 6.59
C LEU A 181 3.94 12.60 6.37
N TRP A 182 4.44 13.81 6.57
CA TRP A 182 3.64 15.02 6.35
C TRP A 182 3.31 15.27 4.88
N ALA A 183 4.22 14.95 3.95
CA ALA A 183 3.92 14.96 2.53
C ALA A 183 2.81 13.95 2.18
N LEU A 184 2.84 12.74 2.76
CA LEU A 184 1.79 11.75 2.59
C LEU A 184 0.43 12.21 3.12
N VAL A 185 0.40 12.90 4.27
CA VAL A 185 -0.82 13.51 4.81
C VAL A 185 -1.41 14.48 3.80
N ALA A 186 -0.61 15.44 3.30
CA ALA A 186 -1.06 16.44 2.36
C ALA A 186 -1.55 15.82 1.03
N LEU A 187 -0.78 14.91 0.45
CA LEU A 187 -1.11 14.23 -0.80
C LEU A 187 -2.35 13.34 -0.68
N SER A 188 -2.51 12.64 0.46
CA SER A 188 -3.68 11.79 0.71
C SER A 188 -4.95 12.62 0.92
N ALA A 189 -4.86 13.74 1.65
CA ALA A 189 -5.97 14.67 1.82
C ALA A 189 -6.43 15.24 0.47
N TYR A 190 -5.47 15.68 -0.35
CA TYR A 190 -5.76 16.18 -1.70
C TYR A 190 -6.38 15.08 -2.59
N THR A 191 -5.85 13.86 -2.54
CA THR A 191 -6.40 12.71 -3.30
C THR A 191 -7.84 12.38 -2.86
N ALA A 192 -8.12 12.42 -1.55
CA ALA A 192 -9.49 12.22 -1.05
C ALA A 192 -10.45 13.28 -1.58
N TRP A 193 -10.03 14.55 -1.57
CA TRP A 193 -10.79 15.66 -2.14
C TRP A 193 -11.04 15.47 -3.65
N GLN A 194 -10.00 15.14 -4.45
CA GLN A 194 -10.14 14.88 -5.88
C GLN A 194 -11.19 13.79 -6.17
N ARG A 195 -11.14 12.69 -5.40
CA ARG A 195 -12.09 11.58 -5.55
C ARG A 195 -13.52 11.99 -5.23
N LEU A 196 -13.73 12.74 -4.16
CA LEU A 196 -15.06 13.24 -3.79
C LEU A 196 -15.64 14.20 -4.84
N VAL A 197 -14.82 15.10 -5.38
CA VAL A 197 -15.22 16.00 -6.47
C VAL A 197 -15.61 15.23 -7.72
N GLU A 198 -14.83 14.20 -8.09
CA GLU A 198 -15.12 13.39 -9.26
C GLU A 198 -16.42 12.60 -9.09
N VAL A 199 -16.63 11.97 -7.94
CA VAL A 199 -17.89 11.27 -7.61
C VAL A 199 -19.08 12.22 -7.67
N HIS A 200 -18.94 13.43 -7.10
CA HIS A 200 -19.99 14.45 -7.15
C HIS A 200 -20.32 14.87 -8.58
N ARG A 201 -19.29 15.06 -9.42
CA ARG A 201 -19.47 15.40 -10.84
C ARG A 201 -20.26 14.34 -11.59
N GLN A 202 -19.87 13.06 -11.42
CA GLN A 202 -20.53 11.94 -12.09
C GLN A 202 -21.97 11.72 -11.59
N SER A 203 -22.22 11.87 -10.28
CA SER A 203 -23.56 11.70 -9.71
C SER A 203 -24.56 12.73 -10.25
N ARG A 204 -24.12 13.96 -10.50
CA ARG A 204 -24.98 14.99 -11.15
C ARG A 204 -25.31 14.64 -12.60
N ALA A 205 -24.35 14.09 -13.35
CA ALA A 205 -24.58 13.68 -14.73
C ALA A 205 -25.62 12.55 -14.83
N VAL A 206 -25.58 11.58 -13.89
CA VAL A 206 -26.57 10.48 -13.83
C VAL A 206 -27.98 10.98 -13.47
N GLN A 207 -28.12 12.06 -12.70
CA GLN A 207 -29.43 12.62 -12.31
C GLN A 207 -30.08 13.49 -13.40
N GLN A 208 -29.31 13.88 -14.42
CA GLN A 208 -29.77 14.78 -15.50
C GLN A 208 -30.09 14.04 -16.82
N GLY A 209 -29.79 12.75 -16.91
CA GLY A 209 -30.07 11.86 -18.06
C GLY A 209 -31.14 10.86 -17.74
#